data_98be04ebcba0260d07c7470acfe22fb4
#
_entry.id   98be04ebcba0260d07c7470acfe22fb4
#
_cell.length_a   1.000
_cell.length_b   1.000
_cell.length_c   1.000
_cell.angle_alpha   90.00
_cell.angle_beta   90.00
_cell.angle_gamma   90.00
#
_symmetry.space_group_name_H-M   'P 1'
#
loop_
_entity.id
_entity.type
_entity.pdbx_description
1 polymer ?
#
loop_
_entity_poly.entity_id
_entity_poly.type
_entity_poly.pdbx_seq_one_letter_code
_entity_poly.pdbx_strand_id
1 'polypeptide(L)'
;MNNEQLLQMYDAIRQQPDLLVKAAARKRLINFARYMQPDLVLEPFHVVYYTLLDMFAHGKIRKMIVQQPPQHGKSEGSSRKLPAFMLGLDPDRKICIGSYAATIARDFNRDVQRIIDTPRYRELFPGTYLNGSNVVTMANTYLRNSDVIEMVGRKGSLRVVGRGGSLTSKTVDVSILDDVYKDYAEGNSPIVRAAAWKWYTTVVRTRLHNDSQELIVFTRWHDDDLIGRIEKSGETIIDVKCWADLENVTPGAWVRINFEGLKTGEPTEIDPREPGAALWESRHSKQKLEAQKALDPVQFQCLYQGNPGSAEGRLYQPFKTWVEKSDYGTYIRSGAYIDVADEGDDLLFGATYDVYKSDNMVFNEKTKRMEPLLFALITDMEMTDENTDVTTVTVPAMINRNGTQKAWVESNNGGAGFEKVIKKKVWAITDPFYQGGNKESRIITNSAMVNQHIIMPFGWETRYKAVYDHVTTFLRNFDANTHDDPEDGLTGIYEKEIADGNIQPYAHANRGVKRRN
;
A
#
# COMPACT_ATOMS: atom_id res chain seq x y z
N MET A 1 8.02 -56.57 2.97
CA MET A 1 7.34 -56.71 1.67
C MET A 1 8.37 -57.13 0.65
N ASN A 2 8.11 -58.23 -0.10
CA ASN A 2 9.02 -58.65 -1.18
C ASN A 2 8.72 -57.87 -2.48
N ASN A 3 9.63 -57.94 -3.48
CA ASN A 3 9.49 -57.20 -4.73
C ASN A 3 8.21 -57.52 -5.51
N GLU A 4 7.69 -58.72 -5.37
CA GLU A 4 6.47 -59.18 -6.03
C GLU A 4 5.21 -58.54 -5.40
N GLN A 5 5.20 -58.41 -4.08
CA GLN A 5 4.14 -57.70 -3.34
C GLN A 5 4.16 -56.17 -3.63
N LEU A 6 5.34 -55.61 -3.83
CA LEU A 6 5.50 -54.21 -4.25
C LEU A 6 4.99 -53.96 -5.68
N LEU A 7 5.29 -54.88 -6.63
CA LEU A 7 4.78 -54.84 -8.00
C LEU A 7 3.26 -55.02 -8.07
N GLN A 8 2.70 -55.97 -7.36
CA GLN A 8 1.26 -56.18 -7.30
C GLN A 8 0.53 -54.96 -6.69
N MET A 9 1.10 -54.36 -5.66
CA MET A 9 0.58 -53.12 -5.08
C MET A 9 0.68 -51.95 -6.06
N TYR A 10 1.78 -51.84 -6.82
CA TYR A 10 1.99 -50.81 -7.83
C TYR A 10 1.00 -50.93 -9.00
N ASP A 11 0.73 -52.18 -9.45
CA ASP A 11 -0.25 -52.46 -10.50
C ASP A 11 -1.68 -52.21 -10.04
N ALA A 12 -2.03 -52.60 -8.79
CA ALA A 12 -3.32 -52.30 -8.20
C ALA A 12 -3.57 -50.78 -8.05
N ILE A 13 -2.54 -50.05 -7.69
CA ILE A 13 -2.59 -48.57 -7.59
C ILE A 13 -2.72 -47.91 -9.00
N ARG A 14 -2.04 -48.42 -10.01
CA ARG A 14 -2.14 -47.96 -11.40
C ARG A 14 -3.55 -48.15 -11.99
N GLN A 15 -4.26 -49.18 -11.55
CA GLN A 15 -5.64 -49.46 -11.97
C GLN A 15 -6.69 -48.57 -11.29
N GLN A 16 -6.28 -47.78 -10.28
CA GLN A 16 -7.16 -46.86 -9.53
C GLN A 16 -6.57 -45.44 -9.45
N PRO A 17 -6.52 -44.71 -10.56
CA PRO A 17 -5.92 -43.36 -10.60
C PRO A 17 -6.57 -42.37 -9.61
N ASP A 18 -7.86 -42.56 -9.30
CA ASP A 18 -8.60 -41.75 -8.33
C ASP A 18 -8.02 -41.85 -6.90
N LEU A 19 -7.58 -43.06 -6.49
CA LEU A 19 -6.93 -43.24 -5.17
C LEU A 19 -5.60 -42.52 -5.07
N LEU A 20 -4.81 -42.49 -6.15
CA LEU A 20 -3.55 -41.73 -6.17
C LEU A 20 -3.77 -40.23 -6.07
N VAL A 21 -4.75 -39.72 -6.81
CA VAL A 21 -5.12 -38.28 -6.76
C VAL A 21 -5.56 -37.90 -5.34
N LYS A 22 -6.42 -38.71 -4.70
CA LYS A 22 -6.87 -38.49 -3.32
C LYS A 22 -5.72 -38.58 -2.32
N ALA A 23 -4.83 -39.57 -2.47
CA ALA A 23 -3.65 -39.72 -1.62
C ALA A 23 -2.69 -38.50 -1.73
N ALA A 24 -2.47 -38.01 -2.95
CA ALA A 24 -1.69 -36.82 -3.19
C ALA A 24 -2.37 -35.56 -2.61
N ALA A 25 -3.69 -35.43 -2.77
CA ALA A 25 -4.48 -34.33 -2.23
C ALA A 25 -4.50 -34.30 -0.69
N ARG A 26 -4.43 -35.43 -0.01
CA ARG A 26 -4.27 -35.49 1.45
C ARG A 26 -2.89 -35.03 1.95
N LYS A 27 -1.85 -35.14 1.11
CA LYS A 27 -0.46 -34.90 1.51
C LYS A 27 0.10 -33.54 1.12
N ARG A 28 -0.42 -32.93 0.04
CA ARG A 28 0.14 -31.72 -0.54
C ARG A 28 -0.94 -30.69 -0.79
N LEU A 29 -0.74 -29.47 -0.29
CA LEU A 29 -1.71 -28.38 -0.39
C LEU A 29 -2.08 -28.04 -1.84
N ILE A 30 -1.12 -28.04 -2.77
CA ILE A 30 -1.40 -27.75 -4.19
C ILE A 30 -2.30 -28.81 -4.82
N ASN A 31 -2.11 -30.07 -4.46
CA ASN A 31 -2.95 -31.18 -4.95
C ASN A 31 -4.34 -31.13 -4.29
N PHE A 32 -4.41 -30.76 -3.01
CA PHE A 32 -5.67 -30.48 -2.33
C PHE A 32 -6.43 -29.36 -3.03
N ALA A 33 -5.77 -28.23 -3.31
CA ALA A 33 -6.39 -27.10 -3.98
C ALA A 33 -6.97 -27.48 -5.36
N ARG A 34 -6.21 -28.22 -6.17
CA ARG A 34 -6.68 -28.73 -7.47
C ARG A 34 -7.80 -29.77 -7.33
N TYR A 35 -7.73 -30.63 -6.33
CA TYR A 35 -8.79 -31.62 -6.08
C TYR A 35 -10.11 -30.96 -5.67
N MET A 36 -10.02 -29.95 -4.79
CA MET A 36 -11.20 -29.18 -4.36
C MET A 36 -11.75 -28.28 -5.46
N GLN A 37 -10.89 -27.77 -6.33
CA GLN A 37 -11.25 -26.86 -7.42
C GLN A 37 -10.51 -27.26 -8.70
N PRO A 38 -11.10 -28.14 -9.54
CA PRO A 38 -10.46 -28.66 -10.75
C PRO A 38 -10.15 -27.62 -11.84
N ASP A 39 -10.89 -26.51 -11.86
CA ASP A 39 -10.73 -25.37 -12.76
C ASP A 39 -9.75 -24.31 -12.24
N LEU A 40 -9.06 -24.57 -11.12
CA LEU A 40 -8.07 -23.67 -10.56
C LEU A 40 -6.90 -23.48 -11.52
N VAL A 41 -6.74 -22.26 -12.02
CA VAL A 41 -5.61 -21.85 -12.87
C VAL A 41 -4.40 -21.59 -11.99
N LEU A 42 -3.31 -22.27 -12.27
CA LEU A 42 -2.03 -22.12 -11.55
C LEU A 42 -0.92 -21.78 -12.54
N GLU A 43 -0.31 -20.61 -12.35
CA GLU A 43 0.93 -20.18 -13.02
C GLU A 43 2.16 -20.67 -12.23
N PRO A 44 3.36 -20.60 -12.78
CA PRO A 44 4.59 -21.05 -12.10
C PRO A 44 4.76 -20.47 -10.69
N PHE A 45 4.50 -19.18 -10.48
CA PHE A 45 4.61 -18.56 -9.16
C PHE A 45 3.58 -19.12 -8.16
N HIS A 46 2.40 -19.54 -8.60
CA HIS A 46 1.44 -20.21 -7.75
C HIS A 46 1.98 -21.55 -7.24
N VAL A 47 2.71 -22.29 -8.09
CA VAL A 47 3.34 -23.56 -7.68
C VAL A 47 4.34 -23.31 -6.54
N VAL A 48 5.16 -22.28 -6.66
CA VAL A 48 6.08 -21.85 -5.59
C VAL A 48 5.31 -21.44 -4.35
N TYR A 49 4.31 -20.59 -4.49
CA TYR A 49 3.47 -20.11 -3.38
C TYR A 49 2.82 -21.28 -2.62
N TYR A 50 2.15 -22.17 -3.32
CA TYR A 50 1.51 -23.34 -2.69
C TYR A 50 2.53 -24.31 -2.09
N THR A 51 3.73 -24.41 -2.63
CA THR A 51 4.82 -25.22 -2.06
C THR A 51 5.29 -24.64 -0.72
N LEU A 52 5.47 -23.32 -0.63
CA LEU A 52 5.83 -22.65 0.62
C LEU A 52 4.71 -22.75 1.67
N LEU A 53 3.46 -22.56 1.27
CA LEU A 53 2.31 -22.79 2.14
C LEU A 53 2.18 -24.25 2.61
N ASP A 54 2.54 -25.20 1.77
CA ASP A 54 2.59 -26.62 2.13
C ASP A 54 3.68 -26.90 3.19
N MET A 55 4.87 -26.31 3.03
CA MET A 55 5.93 -26.38 4.04
C MET A 55 5.48 -25.74 5.37
N PHE A 56 4.75 -24.63 5.30
CA PHE A 56 4.12 -24.01 6.46
C PHE A 56 3.07 -24.95 7.10
N ALA A 57 2.15 -25.53 6.32
CA ALA A 57 1.12 -26.44 6.83
C ALA A 57 1.71 -27.64 7.61
N HIS A 58 2.86 -28.15 7.17
CA HIS A 58 3.59 -29.26 7.79
C HIS A 58 4.59 -28.83 8.87
N GLY A 59 4.64 -27.56 9.26
CA GLY A 59 5.48 -27.05 10.34
C GLY A 59 6.97 -26.94 10.00
N LYS A 60 7.37 -27.10 8.73
CA LYS A 60 8.74 -26.88 8.28
C LYS A 60 9.11 -25.39 8.29
N ILE A 61 8.15 -24.53 8.01
CA ILE A 61 8.23 -23.08 8.16
C ILE A 61 7.25 -22.70 9.27
N ARG A 62 7.72 -22.01 10.30
CA ARG A 62 6.88 -21.57 11.43
C ARG A 62 6.42 -20.13 11.31
N LYS A 63 7.26 -19.26 10.74
CA LYS A 63 6.95 -17.85 10.51
C LYS A 63 7.13 -17.54 9.03
N MET A 64 6.10 -17.00 8.39
CA MET A 64 6.14 -16.75 6.96
C MET A 64 5.50 -15.41 6.61
N ILE A 65 6.17 -14.65 5.76
CA ILE A 65 5.68 -13.42 5.15
C ILE A 65 5.54 -13.64 3.65
N VAL A 66 4.35 -13.36 3.12
CA VAL A 66 4.07 -13.40 1.68
C VAL A 66 3.65 -12.02 1.21
N GLN A 67 4.44 -11.45 0.33
CA GLN A 67 4.13 -10.21 -0.37
C GLN A 67 3.74 -10.56 -1.81
N GLN A 68 2.57 -10.12 -2.24
CA GLN A 68 2.04 -10.47 -3.56
C GLN A 68 1.10 -9.37 -4.05
N PRO A 69 1.13 -9.03 -5.35
CA PRO A 69 0.27 -7.98 -5.90
C PRO A 69 -1.22 -8.25 -5.69
N PRO A 70 -2.06 -7.21 -5.75
CA PRO A 70 -3.51 -7.37 -5.70
C PRO A 70 -4.02 -8.35 -6.78
N GLN A 71 -5.03 -9.16 -6.44
CA GLN A 71 -5.71 -10.10 -7.35
C GLN A 71 -4.83 -11.20 -7.99
N HIS A 72 -3.70 -11.54 -7.37
CA HIS A 72 -2.85 -12.65 -7.80
C HIS A 72 -3.08 -13.95 -6.99
N GLY A 73 -4.19 -14.07 -6.28
CA GLY A 73 -4.58 -15.34 -5.62
C GLY A 73 -4.05 -15.53 -4.20
N LYS A 74 -3.47 -14.49 -3.57
CA LYS A 74 -2.88 -14.58 -2.21
C LYS A 74 -3.86 -15.17 -1.18
N SER A 75 -5.05 -14.57 -1.01
CA SER A 75 -6.04 -15.00 -0.01
C SER A 75 -6.72 -16.32 -0.38
N GLU A 76 -6.73 -16.71 -1.66
CA GLU A 76 -7.25 -18.01 -2.08
C GLU A 76 -6.40 -19.15 -1.51
N GLY A 77 -5.08 -19.00 -1.56
CA GLY A 77 -4.14 -19.96 -0.98
C GLY A 77 -4.12 -19.89 0.55
N SER A 78 -3.81 -18.71 1.12
CA SER A 78 -3.53 -18.54 2.55
C SER A 78 -4.75 -18.59 3.47
N SER A 79 -5.87 -17.98 3.04
CA SER A 79 -6.99 -17.73 3.96
C SER A 79 -8.22 -18.59 3.67
N ARG A 80 -8.20 -19.36 2.57
CA ARG A 80 -9.27 -20.32 2.20
C ARG A 80 -8.77 -21.76 2.14
N LYS A 81 -7.84 -22.08 1.22
CA LYS A 81 -7.37 -23.48 1.02
C LYS A 81 -6.51 -23.97 2.17
N LEU A 82 -5.56 -23.14 2.63
CA LEU A 82 -4.64 -23.52 3.70
C LEU A 82 -5.35 -23.88 5.02
N PRO A 83 -6.27 -23.06 5.59
CA PRO A 83 -6.94 -23.40 6.83
C PRO A 83 -7.77 -24.69 6.72
N ALA A 84 -8.49 -24.87 5.62
CA ALA A 84 -9.26 -26.10 5.39
C ALA A 84 -8.35 -27.32 5.31
N PHE A 85 -7.21 -27.23 4.62
CA PHE A 85 -6.22 -28.30 4.51
C PHE A 85 -5.60 -28.64 5.88
N MET A 86 -5.18 -27.62 6.64
CA MET A 86 -4.57 -27.81 7.97
C MET A 86 -5.54 -28.47 8.96
N LEU A 87 -6.83 -28.09 8.95
CA LEU A 87 -7.86 -28.73 9.77
C LEU A 87 -8.12 -30.17 9.30
N GLY A 88 -7.95 -30.46 8.02
CA GLY A 88 -8.01 -31.82 7.49
C GLY A 88 -6.84 -32.70 7.96
N LEU A 89 -5.63 -32.14 7.98
CA LEU A 89 -4.43 -32.84 8.47
C LEU A 89 -4.47 -33.08 9.98
N ASP A 90 -4.91 -32.06 10.72
CA ASP A 90 -4.99 -32.08 12.18
C ASP A 90 -6.26 -31.35 12.64
N PRO A 91 -7.34 -32.07 12.90
CA PRO A 91 -8.63 -31.51 13.30
C PRO A 91 -8.66 -30.94 14.72
N ASP A 92 -7.57 -31.05 15.48
CA ASP A 92 -7.44 -30.47 16.83
C ASP A 92 -6.75 -29.10 16.81
N ARG A 93 -6.25 -28.61 15.66
CA ARG A 93 -5.61 -27.30 15.52
C ARG A 93 -6.57 -26.13 15.71
N LYS A 94 -6.08 -25.09 16.37
CA LYS A 94 -6.79 -23.82 16.60
C LYS A 94 -6.20 -22.74 15.68
N ILE A 95 -6.94 -22.38 14.66
CA ILE A 95 -6.53 -21.41 13.64
C ILE A 95 -7.25 -20.09 13.89
N CYS A 96 -6.51 -18.98 13.78
CA CYS A 96 -7.06 -17.63 13.80
C CYS A 96 -6.74 -16.92 12.48
N ILE A 97 -7.75 -16.34 11.84
CA ILE A 97 -7.57 -15.45 10.68
C ILE A 97 -7.91 -14.02 11.09
N GLY A 98 -6.97 -13.11 10.93
CA GLY A 98 -7.12 -11.69 11.13
C GLY A 98 -7.10 -10.91 9.82
N SER A 99 -7.94 -9.87 9.70
CA SER A 99 -7.93 -8.96 8.56
C SER A 99 -8.25 -7.53 9.01
N TYR A 100 -8.13 -6.52 8.11
CA TYR A 100 -8.45 -5.13 8.48
C TYR A 100 -9.89 -4.96 9.00
N ALA A 101 -10.84 -5.78 8.54
CA ALA A 101 -12.23 -5.75 8.97
C ALA A 101 -12.75 -7.15 9.31
N ALA A 102 -13.58 -7.24 10.36
CA ALA A 102 -14.22 -8.50 10.75
C ALA A 102 -15.12 -9.07 9.65
N THR A 103 -15.74 -8.23 8.82
CA THR A 103 -16.58 -8.65 7.70
C THR A 103 -15.81 -9.45 6.67
N ILE A 104 -14.60 -9.04 6.31
CA ILE A 104 -13.72 -9.76 5.37
C ILE A 104 -13.24 -11.08 5.98
N ALA A 105 -12.84 -11.03 7.24
CA ALA A 105 -12.42 -12.24 7.95
C ALA A 105 -13.57 -13.28 8.04
N ARG A 106 -14.82 -12.83 8.21
CA ARG A 106 -16.02 -13.69 8.17
C ARG A 106 -16.27 -14.31 6.80
N ASP A 107 -15.94 -13.61 5.71
CA ASP A 107 -16.03 -14.18 4.37
C ASP A 107 -15.06 -15.35 4.20
N PHE A 108 -13.81 -15.21 4.70
CA PHE A 108 -12.87 -16.34 4.70
C PHE A 108 -13.41 -17.53 5.50
N ASN A 109 -13.96 -17.30 6.69
CA ASN A 109 -14.56 -18.37 7.48
C ASN A 109 -15.70 -19.07 6.72
N ARG A 110 -16.60 -18.32 6.07
CA ARG A 110 -17.69 -18.89 5.27
C ARG A 110 -17.16 -19.73 4.11
N ASP A 111 -16.09 -19.29 3.46
CA ASP A 111 -15.48 -20.04 2.35
C ASP A 111 -14.81 -21.32 2.86
N VAL A 112 -14.12 -21.29 4.01
CA VAL A 112 -13.58 -22.49 4.65
C VAL A 112 -14.69 -23.47 5.03
N GLN A 113 -15.82 -23.01 5.59
CA GLN A 113 -16.98 -23.85 5.87
C GLN A 113 -17.49 -24.54 4.59
N ARG A 114 -17.65 -23.77 3.49
CA ARG A 114 -18.08 -24.32 2.20
C ARG A 114 -17.15 -25.41 1.69
N ILE A 115 -15.82 -25.23 1.85
CA ILE A 115 -14.84 -26.25 1.47
C ILE A 115 -15.04 -27.52 2.31
N ILE A 116 -15.13 -27.38 3.64
CA ILE A 116 -15.28 -28.54 4.57
C ILE A 116 -16.59 -29.29 4.36
N ASP A 117 -17.65 -28.59 3.99
CA ASP A 117 -18.96 -29.21 3.75
C ASP A 117 -19.05 -30.02 2.44
N THR A 118 -18.09 -29.86 1.52
CA THR A 118 -18.16 -30.57 0.24
C THR A 118 -17.98 -32.09 0.41
N PRO A 119 -18.65 -32.92 -0.40
CA PRO A 119 -18.39 -34.36 -0.44
C PRO A 119 -16.91 -34.69 -0.72
N ARG A 120 -16.26 -33.94 -1.62
CA ARG A 120 -14.83 -34.08 -1.94
C ARG A 120 -13.93 -33.91 -0.71
N TYR A 121 -14.21 -32.94 0.14
CA TYR A 121 -13.42 -32.74 1.37
C TYR A 121 -13.60 -33.94 2.33
N ARG A 122 -14.83 -34.42 2.51
CA ARG A 122 -15.13 -35.57 3.37
C ARG A 122 -14.48 -36.86 2.87
N GLU A 123 -14.34 -37.02 1.56
CA GLU A 123 -13.57 -38.13 0.98
C GLU A 123 -12.09 -38.09 1.34
N LEU A 124 -11.52 -36.89 1.46
CA LEU A 124 -10.14 -36.73 1.87
C LEU A 124 -9.97 -36.85 3.39
N PHE A 125 -10.84 -36.20 4.15
CA PHE A 125 -10.73 -36.05 5.60
C PHE A 125 -12.03 -36.41 6.31
N PRO A 126 -12.39 -37.70 6.36
CA PRO A 126 -13.68 -38.16 6.90
C PRO A 126 -13.85 -37.89 8.40
N GLY A 127 -12.74 -37.70 9.13
CA GLY A 127 -12.73 -37.36 10.56
C GLY A 127 -12.86 -35.85 10.88
N THR A 128 -12.99 -35.00 9.85
CA THR A 128 -13.09 -33.55 10.00
C THR A 128 -14.39 -33.05 9.40
N TYR A 129 -15.31 -32.63 10.26
CA TYR A 129 -16.62 -32.14 9.83
C TYR A 129 -17.18 -31.09 10.82
N LEU A 130 -18.11 -30.30 10.33
CA LEU A 130 -18.79 -29.25 11.08
C LEU A 130 -20.16 -29.69 11.54
N ASN A 131 -20.73 -29.00 12.54
CA ASN A 131 -22.12 -29.16 12.90
C ASN A 131 -23.03 -28.95 11.65
N GLY A 132 -24.04 -29.77 11.49
CA GLY A 132 -24.96 -29.65 10.35
C GLY A 132 -25.80 -28.37 10.33
N SER A 133 -25.97 -27.73 11.49
CA SER A 133 -26.73 -26.50 11.67
C SER A 133 -25.85 -25.33 12.08
N ASN A 134 -26.33 -24.12 11.85
CA ASN A 134 -25.71 -22.90 12.40
C ASN A 134 -25.92 -22.87 13.92
N VAL A 135 -24.83 -22.77 14.70
CA VAL A 135 -24.85 -22.77 16.16
C VAL A 135 -24.06 -21.54 16.67
N VAL A 136 -24.75 -20.65 17.35
CA VAL A 136 -24.21 -19.36 17.82
C VAL A 136 -23.83 -19.42 19.31
N THR A 137 -24.48 -20.26 20.12
CA THR A 137 -24.28 -20.36 21.57
C THR A 137 -23.84 -21.74 21.98
N MET A 138 -22.93 -21.83 22.96
CA MET A 138 -22.46 -23.10 23.55
C MET A 138 -23.51 -23.67 24.51
N ALA A 139 -24.40 -24.49 23.98
CA ALA A 139 -25.27 -25.34 24.82
C ALA A 139 -25.07 -26.79 24.36
N ASN A 140 -24.06 -27.48 24.91
CA ASN A 140 -23.74 -28.90 24.66
C ASN A 140 -23.47 -29.27 23.18
N THR A 141 -23.03 -28.34 22.35
CA THR A 141 -22.74 -28.59 20.93
C THR A 141 -21.60 -27.73 20.44
N TYR A 142 -21.03 -28.06 19.26
CA TYR A 142 -19.93 -27.39 18.62
C TYR A 142 -20.42 -26.14 17.88
N LEU A 143 -19.69 -25.02 18.03
CA LEU A 143 -20.05 -23.77 17.39
C LEU A 143 -19.88 -23.84 15.87
N ARG A 144 -20.84 -23.24 15.17
CA ARG A 144 -20.78 -23.02 13.73
C ARG A 144 -21.48 -21.72 13.37
N ASN A 145 -20.72 -20.67 13.15
CA ASN A 145 -21.23 -19.37 12.73
C ASN A 145 -20.16 -18.62 11.92
N SER A 146 -20.41 -17.35 11.61
CA SER A 146 -19.48 -16.54 10.80
C SER A 146 -18.19 -16.14 11.54
N ASP A 147 -18.18 -16.14 12.87
CA ASP A 147 -17.02 -15.70 13.67
C ASP A 147 -16.17 -16.90 14.13
N VAL A 148 -16.81 -18.07 14.29
CA VAL A 148 -16.14 -19.27 14.78
C VAL A 148 -16.80 -20.53 14.27
N ILE A 149 -15.95 -21.52 13.92
CA ILE A 149 -16.35 -22.90 13.70
C ILE A 149 -15.49 -23.81 14.58
N GLU A 150 -16.10 -24.86 15.09
CA GLU A 150 -15.45 -25.90 15.89
C GLU A 150 -15.63 -27.26 15.20
N MET A 151 -14.58 -28.09 15.22
CA MET A 151 -14.59 -29.41 14.63
C MET A 151 -15.36 -30.37 15.56
N VAL A 152 -16.39 -31.05 15.03
CA VAL A 152 -17.22 -31.96 15.83
C VAL A 152 -16.40 -33.12 16.35
N GLY A 153 -16.45 -33.36 17.67
CA GLY A 153 -15.70 -34.40 18.35
C GLY A 153 -14.20 -34.13 18.48
N ARG A 154 -13.75 -32.91 18.20
CA ARG A 154 -12.35 -32.47 18.19
C ARG A 154 -12.15 -31.19 18.99
N LYS A 155 -10.87 -30.81 19.22
CA LYS A 155 -10.50 -29.56 19.94
C LYS A 155 -10.26 -28.40 19.00
N GLY A 156 -10.14 -28.65 17.71
CA GLY A 156 -9.81 -27.67 16.71
C GLY A 156 -10.94 -26.69 16.41
N SER A 157 -10.53 -25.52 16.01
CA SER A 157 -11.43 -24.43 15.66
C SER A 157 -10.80 -23.47 14.65
N LEU A 158 -11.63 -22.80 13.88
CA LEU A 158 -11.25 -21.61 13.13
C LEU A 158 -11.99 -20.42 13.71
N ARG A 159 -11.24 -19.38 14.06
CA ARG A 159 -11.77 -18.09 14.53
C ARG A 159 -11.34 -17.00 13.61
N VAL A 160 -12.19 -15.99 13.45
CA VAL A 160 -11.86 -14.82 12.64
C VAL A 160 -12.02 -13.54 13.43
N VAL A 161 -11.16 -12.57 13.15
CA VAL A 161 -11.11 -11.30 13.87
C VAL A 161 -10.75 -10.16 12.93
N GLY A 162 -11.37 -9.00 13.11
CA GLY A 162 -10.91 -7.75 12.51
C GLY A 162 -9.77 -7.14 13.31
N ARG A 163 -8.93 -6.35 12.67
CA ARG A 163 -7.89 -5.54 13.36
C ARG A 163 -8.53 -4.76 14.53
N GLY A 164 -7.87 -4.79 15.68
CA GLY A 164 -8.38 -4.20 16.94
C GLY A 164 -9.39 -5.07 17.69
N GLY A 165 -9.86 -6.16 17.08
CA GLY A 165 -10.76 -7.12 17.72
C GLY A 165 -10.05 -7.97 18.78
N SER A 166 -10.84 -8.56 19.70
CA SER A 166 -10.34 -9.32 20.84
C SER A 166 -10.16 -10.81 20.52
N LEU A 167 -9.07 -11.38 20.98
CA LEU A 167 -8.77 -12.82 21.02
C LEU A 167 -8.63 -13.35 22.46
N THR A 168 -9.28 -12.70 23.40
CA THR A 168 -9.13 -13.00 24.84
C THR A 168 -9.44 -14.45 25.18
N SER A 169 -8.67 -15.01 26.12
CA SER A 169 -8.83 -16.35 26.71
C SER A 169 -8.76 -17.52 25.73
N LYS A 170 -8.11 -17.36 24.56
CA LYS A 170 -7.96 -18.43 23.57
C LYS A 170 -6.49 -18.59 23.20
N THR A 171 -6.00 -19.82 23.20
CA THR A 171 -4.70 -20.17 22.57
C THR A 171 -4.90 -20.29 21.06
N VAL A 172 -3.86 -19.96 20.31
CA VAL A 172 -3.81 -20.02 18.86
C VAL A 172 -2.60 -20.83 18.43
N ASP A 173 -2.83 -21.89 17.68
CA ASP A 173 -1.75 -22.72 17.13
C ASP A 173 -1.23 -22.14 15.80
N VAL A 174 -2.14 -21.51 15.02
CA VAL A 174 -1.82 -20.91 13.73
C VAL A 174 -2.50 -19.54 13.61
N SER A 175 -1.73 -18.50 13.42
CA SER A 175 -2.21 -17.15 13.11
C SER A 175 -1.99 -16.84 11.63
N ILE A 176 -3.04 -16.44 10.93
CA ILE A 176 -3.00 -15.97 9.54
C ILE A 176 -3.51 -14.53 9.52
N LEU A 177 -2.64 -13.58 9.17
CA LEU A 177 -3.01 -12.18 9.01
C LEU A 177 -3.05 -11.84 7.52
N ASP A 178 -4.26 -11.61 7.01
CA ASP A 178 -4.50 -11.32 5.60
C ASP A 178 -5.07 -9.91 5.44
N ASP A 179 -4.35 -9.06 4.72
CA ASP A 179 -4.66 -7.66 4.48
C ASP A 179 -5.07 -6.90 5.76
N VAL A 180 -4.07 -6.51 6.57
CA VAL A 180 -4.29 -5.81 7.85
C VAL A 180 -4.60 -4.31 7.68
N TYR A 181 -4.47 -3.77 6.48
CA TYR A 181 -4.86 -2.42 6.08
C TYR A 181 -5.85 -2.49 4.92
N LYS A 182 -6.88 -1.63 4.97
CA LYS A 182 -7.96 -1.62 4.01
C LYS A 182 -7.55 -1.00 2.67
N ASP A 183 -6.91 0.16 2.75
CA ASP A 183 -6.63 1.02 1.61
C ASP A 183 -5.42 1.93 1.88
N TYR A 184 -5.13 2.81 0.91
CA TYR A 184 -4.06 3.78 0.98
C TYR A 184 -4.14 4.69 2.22
N ALA A 185 -5.32 5.20 2.56
CA ALA A 185 -5.49 6.11 3.68
C ALA A 185 -5.14 5.45 5.01
N GLU A 186 -5.54 4.18 5.20
CA GLU A 186 -5.17 3.41 6.40
C GLU A 186 -3.67 3.05 6.41
N GLY A 187 -3.13 2.61 5.27
CA GLY A 187 -1.71 2.23 5.16
C GLY A 187 -0.75 3.38 5.43
N ASN A 188 -1.14 4.60 5.05
CA ASN A 188 -0.33 5.81 5.25
C ASN A 188 -0.64 6.57 6.56
N SER A 189 -1.65 6.16 7.32
CA SER A 189 -1.96 6.78 8.62
C SER A 189 -1.03 6.26 9.73
N PRO A 190 -0.17 7.10 10.34
CA PRO A 190 0.70 6.70 11.45
C PRO A 190 -0.09 6.11 12.62
N ILE A 191 -1.27 6.70 12.92
CA ILE A 191 -2.17 6.24 13.99
C ILE A 191 -2.66 4.81 13.72
N VAL A 192 -3.07 4.53 12.48
CA VAL A 192 -3.56 3.21 12.10
C VAL A 192 -2.42 2.19 12.09
N ARG A 193 -1.22 2.55 11.60
CA ARG A 193 -0.04 1.68 11.66
C ARG A 193 0.36 1.35 13.11
N ALA A 194 0.40 2.36 13.98
CA ALA A 194 0.67 2.15 15.40
C ALA A 194 -0.38 1.26 16.08
N ALA A 195 -1.66 1.47 15.78
CA ALA A 195 -2.76 0.65 16.30
C ALA A 195 -2.68 -0.81 15.80
N ALA A 196 -2.36 -1.02 14.51
CA ALA A 196 -2.14 -2.36 13.94
C ALA A 196 -0.97 -3.08 14.62
N TRP A 197 0.15 -2.40 14.81
CA TRP A 197 1.31 -2.94 15.53
C TRP A 197 0.98 -3.29 16.98
N LYS A 198 0.31 -2.37 17.70
CA LYS A 198 -0.11 -2.61 19.08
C LYS A 198 -1.05 -3.81 19.17
N TRP A 199 -2.03 -3.90 18.29
CA TRP A 199 -2.95 -5.04 18.23
C TRP A 199 -2.20 -6.35 17.94
N TYR A 200 -1.30 -6.36 16.98
CA TYR A 200 -0.47 -7.54 16.67
C TYR A 200 0.34 -7.99 17.88
N THR A 201 1.08 -7.08 18.51
CA THR A 201 1.99 -7.42 19.62
C THR A 201 1.26 -7.77 20.92
N THR A 202 0.14 -7.10 21.23
CA THR A 202 -0.56 -7.25 22.51
C THR A 202 -1.76 -8.19 22.48
N VAL A 203 -2.35 -8.45 21.30
CA VAL A 203 -3.52 -9.31 21.15
C VAL A 203 -3.18 -10.59 20.40
N VAL A 204 -2.55 -10.50 19.23
CA VAL A 204 -2.26 -11.70 18.41
C VAL A 204 -1.12 -12.50 19.04
N ARG A 205 0.08 -11.91 19.16
CA ARG A 205 1.29 -12.62 19.65
C ARG A 205 1.15 -13.16 21.07
N THR A 206 0.37 -12.51 21.93
CA THR A 206 0.14 -13.00 23.29
C THR A 206 -0.74 -14.27 23.37
N ARG A 207 -1.33 -14.70 22.26
CA ARG A 207 -2.11 -15.96 22.16
C ARG A 207 -1.32 -17.11 21.58
N LEU A 208 -0.14 -16.83 21.04
CA LEU A 208 0.76 -17.81 20.48
C LEU A 208 1.62 -18.45 21.57
N HIS A 209 2.02 -19.68 21.35
CA HIS A 209 2.94 -20.45 22.17
C HIS A 209 4.17 -20.86 21.33
N ASN A 210 5.14 -21.52 21.95
CA ASN A 210 6.43 -21.84 21.30
C ASN A 210 6.32 -22.62 19.99
N ASP A 211 5.27 -23.43 19.84
CA ASP A 211 5.04 -24.24 18.64
C ASP A 211 4.03 -23.64 17.66
N SER A 212 3.53 -22.45 17.98
CA SER A 212 2.60 -21.74 17.08
C SER A 212 3.28 -21.30 15.80
N GLN A 213 2.45 -21.14 14.77
CA GLN A 213 2.85 -20.69 13.44
C GLN A 213 2.22 -19.33 13.14
N GLU A 214 2.99 -18.46 12.47
CA GLU A 214 2.55 -17.13 12.07
C GLU A 214 2.68 -16.97 10.55
N LEU A 215 1.59 -16.67 9.87
CA LEU A 215 1.56 -16.32 8.45
C LEU A 215 1.02 -14.91 8.28
N ILE A 216 1.80 -14.05 7.63
CA ILE A 216 1.41 -12.69 7.30
C ILE A 216 1.38 -12.57 5.77
N VAL A 217 0.21 -12.23 5.23
CA VAL A 217 -0.02 -12.16 3.79
C VAL A 217 -0.73 -10.86 3.48
N PHE A 218 -0.03 -9.89 2.91
CA PHE A 218 -0.69 -8.70 2.40
C PHE A 218 0.16 -7.93 1.39
N THR A 219 -0.50 -7.00 0.73
CA THR A 219 0.12 -6.03 -0.15
C THR A 219 0.74 -4.91 0.68
N ARG A 220 2.00 -4.57 0.46
CA ARG A 220 2.68 -3.49 1.18
C ARG A 220 2.01 -2.13 0.88
N TRP A 221 1.98 -1.26 1.88
CA TRP A 221 1.43 0.10 1.76
C TRP A 221 2.43 1.18 2.14
N HIS A 222 3.31 0.89 3.10
CA HIS A 222 4.25 1.83 3.68
C HIS A 222 5.47 1.08 4.24
N ASP A 223 6.64 1.73 4.32
CA ASP A 223 7.85 1.14 4.91
C ASP A 223 7.73 0.89 6.42
N ASP A 224 6.86 1.66 7.12
CA ASP A 224 6.50 1.47 8.53
C ASP A 224 5.19 0.67 8.73
N ASP A 225 4.76 -0.12 7.76
CA ASP A 225 3.63 -1.04 7.93
C ASP A 225 3.98 -2.23 8.85
N LEU A 226 3.06 -3.16 9.07
CA LEU A 226 3.29 -4.28 9.97
C LEU A 226 4.57 -5.08 9.60
N ILE A 227 4.81 -5.33 8.31
CA ILE A 227 6.01 -6.04 7.85
C ILE A 227 7.25 -5.18 8.11
N GLY A 228 7.22 -3.88 7.77
CA GLY A 228 8.34 -2.97 8.02
C GLY A 228 8.69 -2.84 9.50
N ARG A 229 7.70 -2.90 10.40
CA ARG A 229 7.95 -2.93 11.85
C ARG A 229 8.54 -4.26 12.32
N ILE A 230 8.18 -5.38 11.71
CA ILE A 230 8.84 -6.67 11.97
C ILE A 230 10.30 -6.61 11.49
N GLU A 231 10.58 -6.03 10.32
CA GLU A 231 11.94 -5.81 9.82
C GLU A 231 12.79 -4.99 10.81
N LYS A 232 12.21 -3.92 11.35
CA LYS A 232 12.89 -3.03 12.32
C LYS A 232 12.98 -3.62 13.74
N SER A 233 12.24 -4.68 14.05
CA SER A 233 12.24 -5.31 15.41
C SER A 233 13.48 -6.14 15.73
N GLY A 234 14.36 -6.36 14.76
CA GLY A 234 15.55 -7.19 14.89
C GLY A 234 15.28 -8.70 14.77
N GLU A 235 14.06 -9.12 14.41
CA GLU A 235 13.78 -10.53 14.09
C GLU A 235 14.48 -10.92 12.79
N THR A 236 15.05 -12.12 12.74
CA THR A 236 15.72 -12.63 11.54
C THR A 236 14.71 -12.87 10.41
N ILE A 237 14.97 -12.32 9.23
CA ILE A 237 14.17 -12.52 8.02
C ILE A 237 15.07 -13.14 6.94
N ILE A 238 14.61 -14.23 6.35
CA ILE A 238 15.25 -14.94 5.26
C ILE A 238 14.44 -14.71 4.00
N ASP A 239 14.99 -13.97 3.04
CA ASP A 239 14.40 -13.78 1.71
C ASP A 239 14.67 -15.00 0.85
N VAL A 240 13.62 -15.64 0.36
CA VAL A 240 13.72 -16.86 -0.44
C VAL A 240 13.97 -16.51 -1.90
N LYS A 241 15.15 -16.87 -2.39
CA LYS A 241 15.57 -16.75 -3.81
C LYS A 241 15.86 -18.10 -4.44
N CYS A 242 16.21 -19.10 -3.63
CA CYS A 242 16.40 -20.49 -4.02
C CYS A 242 15.89 -21.43 -2.91
N TRP A 243 15.70 -22.71 -3.23
CA TRP A 243 15.23 -23.68 -2.25
C TRP A 243 16.24 -23.96 -1.13
N ALA A 244 17.53 -23.76 -1.41
CA ALA A 244 18.60 -23.91 -0.42
C ALA A 244 18.49 -22.89 0.73
N ASP A 245 17.87 -21.72 0.51
CA ASP A 245 17.63 -20.72 1.56
C ASP A 245 16.75 -21.28 2.69
N LEU A 246 15.99 -22.35 2.42
CA LEU A 246 15.08 -22.98 3.37
C LEU A 246 15.71 -24.14 4.16
N GLU A 247 16.94 -24.57 3.86
CA GLU A 247 17.57 -25.74 4.50
C GLU A 247 17.93 -25.50 5.97
N ASN A 248 18.27 -24.27 6.32
CA ASN A 248 18.76 -23.89 7.65
C ASN A 248 17.87 -22.87 8.38
N VAL A 249 16.58 -22.86 8.08
CA VAL A 249 15.63 -21.94 8.74
C VAL A 249 15.46 -22.31 10.20
N THR A 250 15.84 -21.41 11.10
CA THR A 250 15.60 -21.58 12.53
C THR A 250 14.12 -21.35 12.86
N PRO A 251 13.55 -22.01 13.89
CA PRO A 251 12.13 -21.88 14.24
C PRO A 251 11.66 -20.45 14.53
N GLY A 252 12.56 -19.55 14.91
CA GLY A 252 12.29 -18.14 15.20
C GLY A 252 12.39 -17.20 14.00
N ALA A 253 13.01 -17.64 12.92
CA ALA A 253 13.19 -16.81 11.73
C ALA A 253 11.92 -16.72 10.87
N TRP A 254 11.70 -15.56 10.29
CA TRP A 254 10.71 -15.35 9.23
C TRP A 254 11.27 -15.80 7.89
N VAL A 255 10.48 -16.54 7.16
CA VAL A 255 10.70 -16.86 5.75
C VAL A 255 9.87 -15.89 4.93
N ARG A 256 10.51 -15.05 4.12
CA ARG A 256 9.81 -14.07 3.29
C ARG A 256 9.92 -14.41 1.82
N ILE A 257 8.79 -14.37 1.12
CA ILE A 257 8.72 -14.38 -0.34
C ILE A 257 8.03 -13.11 -0.83
N ASN A 258 8.64 -12.44 -1.79
CA ASN A 258 8.07 -11.30 -2.50
C ASN A 258 7.87 -11.66 -3.98
N PHE A 259 6.64 -11.65 -4.45
CA PHE A 259 6.27 -11.84 -5.84
C PHE A 259 6.04 -10.48 -6.50
N GLU A 260 7.03 -9.98 -7.21
CA GLU A 260 6.93 -8.70 -7.93
C GLU A 260 5.97 -8.80 -9.12
N GLY A 261 5.11 -7.80 -9.30
CA GLY A 261 4.20 -7.71 -10.45
C GLY A 261 4.93 -7.67 -11.78
N LEU A 262 5.96 -6.82 -11.88
CA LEU A 262 6.95 -6.81 -12.94
C LEU A 262 8.30 -7.20 -12.34
N LYS A 263 8.98 -8.17 -12.92
CA LYS A 263 10.29 -8.61 -12.46
C LYS A 263 11.31 -7.47 -12.56
N THR A 264 11.99 -7.15 -11.44
CA THR A 264 12.99 -6.07 -11.42
C THR A 264 14.43 -6.58 -11.45
N GLY A 265 14.71 -7.69 -10.77
CA GLY A 265 16.05 -8.28 -10.69
C GLY A 265 16.27 -9.43 -11.66
N GLU A 266 17.48 -9.97 -11.64
CA GLU A 266 17.87 -11.15 -12.40
C GLU A 266 17.00 -12.38 -12.07
N PRO A 267 16.86 -13.33 -13.00
CA PRO A 267 16.17 -14.59 -12.75
C PRO A 267 16.76 -15.33 -11.54
N THR A 268 15.87 -15.91 -10.73
CA THR A 268 16.25 -16.76 -9.59
C THR A 268 15.61 -18.13 -9.73
N GLU A 269 16.04 -19.11 -8.94
CA GLU A 269 15.42 -20.44 -8.96
C GLU A 269 13.92 -20.39 -8.62
N ILE A 270 13.55 -19.51 -7.70
CA ILE A 270 12.15 -19.33 -7.24
C ILE A 270 11.33 -18.49 -8.22
N ASP A 271 11.95 -17.52 -8.86
CA ASP A 271 11.33 -16.64 -9.86
C ASP A 271 12.20 -16.52 -11.09
N PRO A 272 12.09 -17.46 -12.06
CA PRO A 272 12.93 -17.52 -13.24
C PRO A 272 12.54 -16.54 -14.35
N ARG A 273 11.63 -15.60 -14.08
CA ARG A 273 11.22 -14.59 -15.07
C ARG A 273 12.36 -13.67 -15.43
N GLU A 274 12.42 -13.26 -16.70
CA GLU A 274 13.32 -12.21 -17.17
C GLU A 274 12.90 -10.82 -16.64
N PRO A 275 13.85 -9.89 -16.47
CA PRO A 275 13.53 -8.51 -16.07
C PRO A 275 12.45 -7.88 -16.95
N GLY A 276 11.48 -7.24 -16.33
CA GLY A 276 10.31 -6.63 -16.99
C GLY A 276 9.19 -7.60 -17.34
N ALA A 277 9.32 -8.91 -17.09
CA ALA A 277 8.22 -9.85 -17.29
C ALA A 277 7.14 -9.74 -16.21
N ALA A 278 5.86 -9.82 -16.62
CA ALA A 278 4.75 -9.81 -15.70
C ALA A 278 4.63 -11.11 -14.89
N LEU A 279 4.14 -11.02 -13.65
CA LEU A 279 3.96 -12.18 -12.78
C LEU A 279 2.88 -13.15 -13.31
N TRP A 280 1.82 -12.59 -13.88
CA TRP A 280 0.70 -13.34 -14.43
C TRP A 280 0.23 -12.72 -15.75
N GLU A 281 1.00 -12.98 -16.83
CA GLU A 281 0.80 -12.31 -18.12
C GLU A 281 -0.61 -12.50 -18.67
N SER A 282 -1.20 -13.70 -18.53
CA SER A 282 -2.52 -14.01 -19.07
C SER A 282 -3.66 -13.25 -18.40
N ARG A 283 -3.47 -12.73 -17.19
CA ARG A 283 -4.49 -12.02 -16.40
C ARG A 283 -4.14 -10.54 -16.15
N HIS A 284 -2.87 -10.26 -15.93
CA HIS A 284 -2.31 -8.95 -15.64
C HIS A 284 -1.08 -8.75 -16.53
N SER A 285 -1.34 -8.41 -17.80
CA SER A 285 -0.28 -8.29 -18.81
C SER A 285 0.75 -7.22 -18.44
N LYS A 286 1.97 -7.38 -18.96
CA LYS A 286 3.03 -6.37 -18.84
C LYS A 286 2.54 -4.98 -19.24
N GLN A 287 1.83 -4.87 -20.37
CA GLN A 287 1.28 -3.59 -20.84
C GLN A 287 0.34 -2.94 -19.81
N LYS A 288 -0.54 -3.73 -19.19
CA LYS A 288 -1.45 -3.24 -18.14
C LYS A 288 -0.68 -2.80 -16.90
N LEU A 289 0.33 -3.55 -16.49
CA LEU A 289 1.15 -3.23 -15.32
C LEU A 289 2.01 -1.99 -15.56
N GLU A 290 2.59 -1.82 -16.75
CA GLU A 290 3.34 -0.60 -17.11
C GLU A 290 2.42 0.63 -17.17
N ALA A 291 1.21 0.49 -17.68
CA ALA A 291 0.22 1.56 -17.64
C ALA A 291 -0.14 1.93 -16.18
N GLN A 292 -0.32 0.94 -15.30
CA GLN A 292 -0.57 1.18 -13.88
C GLN A 292 0.63 1.85 -13.20
N LYS A 293 1.85 1.44 -13.55
CA LYS A 293 3.09 2.07 -13.08
C LYS A 293 3.19 3.53 -13.51
N ALA A 294 2.79 3.84 -14.75
CA ALA A 294 2.82 5.21 -15.27
C ALA A 294 1.78 6.13 -14.58
N LEU A 295 0.64 5.57 -14.12
CA LEU A 295 -0.38 6.34 -13.41
C LEU A 295 0.07 6.75 -12.00
N ASP A 296 0.68 5.83 -11.27
CA ASP A 296 1.21 6.08 -9.92
C ASP A 296 2.44 5.19 -9.66
N PRO A 297 3.65 5.65 -10.02
CA PRO A 297 4.89 4.88 -9.86
C PRO A 297 5.14 4.45 -8.42
N VAL A 298 4.77 5.29 -7.48
CA VAL A 298 5.05 5.05 -6.06
C VAL A 298 4.11 4.01 -5.47
N GLN A 299 2.80 4.13 -5.71
CA GLN A 299 1.86 3.10 -5.31
C GLN A 299 2.16 1.78 -6.02
N PHE A 300 2.66 1.84 -7.25
CA PHE A 300 3.09 0.65 -7.97
C PHE A 300 4.24 -0.07 -7.24
N GLN A 301 5.25 0.68 -6.77
CA GLN A 301 6.35 0.09 -5.97
C GLN A 301 5.82 -0.58 -4.70
N CYS A 302 4.89 0.05 -4.00
CA CYS A 302 4.28 -0.53 -2.80
C CYS A 302 3.45 -1.77 -3.14
N LEU A 303 2.40 -1.60 -3.95
CA LEU A 303 1.35 -2.60 -4.13
C LEU A 303 1.76 -3.75 -5.06
N TYR A 304 2.51 -3.43 -6.13
CA TYR A 304 2.84 -4.40 -7.15
C TYR A 304 4.25 -4.95 -7.04
N GLN A 305 5.19 -4.20 -6.44
CA GLN A 305 6.57 -4.65 -6.29
C GLN A 305 6.89 -5.07 -4.85
N GLY A 306 6.00 -4.80 -3.88
CA GLY A 306 6.20 -5.15 -2.48
C GLY A 306 7.37 -4.41 -1.82
N ASN A 307 7.77 -3.26 -2.39
CA ASN A 307 8.95 -2.51 -2.00
C ASN A 307 8.62 -1.03 -1.69
N PRO A 308 8.02 -0.73 -0.53
CA PRO A 308 7.68 0.63 -0.15
C PRO A 308 8.88 1.49 0.26
N GLY A 309 10.04 0.88 0.52
CA GLY A 309 11.27 1.54 0.99
C GLY A 309 12.44 1.48 0.01
N SER A 310 12.19 1.36 -1.31
CA SER A 310 13.29 1.39 -2.27
C SER A 310 14.09 2.70 -2.14
N ALA A 311 15.33 2.73 -2.64
CA ALA A 311 16.15 3.96 -2.73
C ALA A 311 15.43 5.07 -3.53
N GLU A 312 14.32 4.74 -4.18
CA GLU A 312 13.29 5.61 -4.74
C GLU A 312 12.18 5.94 -3.71
N GLY A 313 12.41 5.75 -2.43
CA GLY A 313 11.53 6.17 -1.31
C GLY A 313 11.34 7.69 -1.21
N ARG A 314 11.80 8.40 -2.23
CA ARG A 314 11.52 9.80 -2.48
C ARG A 314 10.04 10.01 -2.72
N LEU A 315 9.53 11.07 -2.13
CA LEU A 315 8.12 11.43 -2.29
C LEU A 315 7.81 11.77 -3.76
N TYR A 316 8.72 12.47 -4.41
CA TYR A 316 8.57 12.92 -5.79
C TYR A 316 9.54 12.21 -6.75
N GLN A 317 9.04 11.95 -7.95
CA GLN A 317 9.87 11.64 -9.11
C GLN A 317 10.49 12.93 -9.66
N PRO A 318 11.51 12.88 -10.53
CA PRO A 318 12.05 14.08 -11.16
C PRO A 318 10.94 14.92 -11.78
N PHE A 319 10.92 16.21 -11.39
CA PHE A 319 9.93 17.15 -11.93
C PHE A 319 10.21 17.44 -13.40
N LYS A 320 9.15 17.64 -14.16
CA LYS A 320 9.23 18.20 -15.51
C LYS A 320 9.68 19.65 -15.42
N THR A 321 10.41 20.10 -16.43
CA THR A 321 10.88 21.49 -16.51
C THR A 321 10.33 22.17 -17.75
N TRP A 322 10.12 23.50 -17.65
CA TRP A 322 9.74 24.33 -18.79
C TRP A 322 10.92 25.21 -19.23
N VAL A 323 11.07 25.37 -20.54
CA VAL A 323 11.94 26.36 -21.18
C VAL A 323 11.07 27.45 -21.79
N GLU A 324 10.09 27.03 -22.60
CA GLU A 324 9.08 27.92 -23.17
C GLU A 324 7.73 27.60 -22.53
N LYS A 325 7.10 28.59 -21.89
CA LYS A 325 5.82 28.40 -21.20
C LYS A 325 4.69 28.04 -22.16
N SER A 326 4.75 28.49 -23.40
CA SER A 326 3.78 28.19 -24.46
C SER A 326 3.67 26.70 -24.80
N ASP A 327 4.67 25.88 -24.48
CA ASP A 327 4.64 24.42 -24.70
C ASP A 327 3.57 23.73 -23.84
N TYR A 328 3.09 24.41 -22.80
CA TYR A 328 2.06 23.90 -21.90
C TYR A 328 0.66 24.38 -22.23
N GLY A 329 0.49 25.10 -23.37
CA GLY A 329 -0.79 25.55 -23.91
C GLY A 329 -1.10 27.02 -23.65
N THR A 330 -2.33 27.33 -23.28
CA THR A 330 -2.82 28.70 -23.13
C THR A 330 -2.70 29.20 -21.69
N TYR A 331 -2.08 30.39 -21.49
CA TYR A 331 -2.03 31.07 -20.20
C TYR A 331 -3.43 31.43 -19.68
N ILE A 332 -3.66 31.24 -18.39
CA ILE A 332 -4.93 31.57 -17.71
C ILE A 332 -4.74 32.71 -16.69
N ARG A 333 -3.82 32.52 -15.74
CA ARG A 333 -3.63 33.42 -14.59
C ARG A 333 -2.27 33.22 -13.95
N SER A 334 -1.83 34.19 -13.12
CA SER A 334 -0.62 34.06 -12.30
C SER A 334 -0.95 34.13 -10.81
N GLY A 335 -0.29 33.31 -10.02
CA GLY A 335 -0.47 33.21 -8.58
C GLY A 335 0.83 33.18 -7.80
N ALA A 336 0.70 33.35 -6.49
CA ALA A 336 1.73 33.03 -5.52
C ALA A 336 1.12 32.22 -4.37
N TYR A 337 1.91 31.36 -3.79
CA TYR A 337 1.57 30.63 -2.55
C TYR A 337 2.67 30.90 -1.53
N ILE A 338 2.28 31.30 -0.34
CA ILE A 338 3.21 31.66 0.74
C ILE A 338 2.80 30.88 1.98
N ASP A 339 3.66 29.96 2.39
CA ASP A 339 3.62 29.28 3.68
C ASP A 339 4.56 30.03 4.63
N VAL A 340 4.00 30.57 5.71
CA VAL A 340 4.72 31.44 6.63
C VAL A 340 5.22 30.60 7.80
N ALA A 341 6.53 30.64 8.06
CA ALA A 341 7.13 29.98 9.21
C ALA A 341 6.46 30.38 10.53
N ASP A 342 6.22 29.40 11.39
CA ASP A 342 5.84 29.62 12.78
C ASP A 342 7.07 29.94 13.66
N GLU A 343 6.87 30.28 14.93
CA GLU A 343 7.99 30.44 15.86
C GLU A 343 8.70 29.09 16.09
N GLY A 344 9.98 28.97 15.69
CA GLY A 344 10.79 27.78 15.87
C GLY A 344 11.69 27.45 14.68
N ASP A 345 11.84 26.16 14.38
CA ASP A 345 12.70 25.62 13.31
C ASP A 345 12.01 25.55 11.93
N ASP A 346 10.78 26.09 11.76
CA ASP A 346 10.04 26.06 10.50
C ASP A 346 10.63 27.04 9.47
N LEU A 347 10.56 26.66 8.18
CA LEU A 347 11.04 27.48 7.07
C LEU A 347 9.88 28.23 6.41
N LEU A 348 10.09 29.50 6.06
CA LEU A 348 9.19 30.16 5.11
C LEU A 348 9.41 29.56 3.73
N PHE A 349 8.33 29.11 3.10
CA PHE A 349 8.32 28.74 1.69
C PHE A 349 7.40 29.66 0.90
N GLY A 350 7.91 30.25 -0.17
CA GLY A 350 7.14 31.06 -1.10
C GLY A 350 7.43 30.67 -2.54
N ALA A 351 6.38 30.58 -3.36
CA ALA A 351 6.54 30.36 -4.79
C ALA A 351 5.57 31.20 -5.60
N THR A 352 6.03 31.73 -6.73
CA THR A 352 5.17 32.33 -7.77
C THR A 352 5.06 31.38 -8.95
N TYR A 353 3.93 31.41 -9.63
CA TYR A 353 3.64 30.51 -10.74
C TYR A 353 2.65 31.10 -11.74
N ASP A 354 2.69 30.58 -12.96
CA ASP A 354 1.68 30.83 -13.99
C ASP A 354 0.88 29.58 -14.28
N VAL A 355 -0.45 29.70 -14.31
CA VAL A 355 -1.35 28.58 -14.63
C VAL A 355 -1.64 28.56 -16.12
N TYR A 356 -1.40 27.41 -16.73
CA TYR A 356 -1.62 27.14 -18.14
C TYR A 356 -2.65 26.01 -18.32
N LYS A 357 -3.40 26.11 -19.38
CA LYS A 357 -4.38 25.11 -19.82
C LYS A 357 -3.87 24.42 -21.08
N SER A 358 -3.73 23.08 -21.02
CA SER A 358 -3.35 22.28 -22.18
C SER A 358 -4.38 22.40 -23.31
N ASP A 359 -3.91 22.36 -24.54
CA ASP A 359 -4.76 22.26 -25.74
C ASP A 359 -5.29 20.84 -25.93
N ASN A 360 -4.68 19.84 -25.30
CA ASN A 360 -5.11 18.45 -25.29
C ASN A 360 -6.16 18.20 -24.20
N MET A 361 -7.25 17.50 -24.58
CA MET A 361 -8.31 17.12 -23.66
C MET A 361 -8.07 15.70 -23.15
N VAL A 362 -8.26 15.48 -21.85
CA VAL A 362 -8.18 14.17 -21.19
C VAL A 362 -9.51 13.84 -20.53
N PHE A 363 -9.84 12.56 -20.47
CA PHE A 363 -11.05 12.13 -19.78
C PHE A 363 -10.86 12.21 -18.27
N ASN A 364 -11.68 13.02 -17.60
CA ASN A 364 -11.70 13.15 -16.16
C ASN A 364 -12.68 12.12 -15.55
N GLU A 365 -12.14 11.14 -14.83
CA GLU A 365 -12.92 10.06 -14.19
C GLU A 365 -13.94 10.57 -13.16
N LYS A 366 -13.64 11.68 -12.48
CA LYS A 366 -14.52 12.25 -11.44
C LYS A 366 -15.73 12.98 -12.07
N THR A 367 -15.47 13.80 -13.07
CA THR A 367 -16.53 14.61 -13.73
C THR A 367 -17.18 13.86 -14.89
N LYS A 368 -16.60 12.73 -15.33
CA LYS A 368 -17.02 11.95 -16.52
C LYS A 368 -17.05 12.78 -17.82
N ARG A 369 -16.15 13.76 -17.94
CA ARG A 369 -16.06 14.67 -19.09
C ARG A 369 -14.63 14.72 -19.62
N MET A 370 -14.51 15.13 -20.89
CA MET A 370 -13.22 15.52 -21.46
C MET A 370 -12.88 16.92 -20.95
N GLU A 371 -11.76 17.07 -20.27
CA GLU A 371 -11.29 18.33 -19.68
C GLU A 371 -9.82 18.58 -20.04
N PRO A 372 -9.40 19.85 -20.19
CA PRO A 372 -8.00 20.15 -20.41
C PRO A 372 -7.19 19.90 -19.14
N LEU A 373 -5.95 19.45 -19.29
CA LEU A 373 -5.01 19.45 -18.16
C LEU A 373 -4.62 20.86 -17.80
N LEU A 374 -4.52 21.14 -16.51
CA LEU A 374 -3.98 22.39 -15.97
C LEU A 374 -2.57 22.15 -15.46
N PHE A 375 -1.68 23.13 -15.66
CA PHE A 375 -0.32 23.11 -15.18
C PHE A 375 -0.02 24.39 -14.44
N ALA A 376 0.66 24.31 -13.30
CA ALA A 376 1.24 25.46 -12.62
C ALA A 376 2.76 25.47 -12.90
N LEU A 377 3.19 26.40 -13.73
CA LEU A 377 4.58 26.60 -14.11
C LEU A 377 5.24 27.53 -13.09
N ILE A 378 6.11 27.00 -12.26
CA ILE A 378 6.82 27.79 -11.25
C ILE A 378 7.71 28.81 -11.94
N THR A 379 7.61 30.06 -11.50
CA THR A 379 8.39 31.18 -12.06
C THR A 379 9.49 31.66 -11.13
N ASP A 380 9.26 31.57 -9.81
CA ASP A 380 10.21 31.94 -8.79
C ASP A 380 9.92 31.23 -7.47
N MET A 381 10.95 31.02 -6.65
CA MET A 381 10.82 30.39 -5.33
C MET A 381 11.74 31.02 -4.31
N GLU A 382 11.31 31.04 -3.07
CA GLU A 382 12.07 31.42 -1.89
C GLU A 382 11.83 30.41 -0.77
N MET A 383 12.91 29.91 -0.16
CA MET A 383 12.89 29.09 1.04
C MET A 383 13.95 29.64 1.99
N THR A 384 13.55 30.02 3.20
CA THR A 384 14.45 30.70 4.12
C THR A 384 14.00 30.56 5.58
N ASP A 385 14.97 30.56 6.49
CA ASP A 385 14.83 30.66 7.95
C ASP A 385 14.98 32.11 8.45
N GLU A 386 15.11 33.09 7.52
CA GLU A 386 15.24 34.50 7.88
C GLU A 386 13.99 35.04 8.59
N ASN A 387 14.21 35.98 9.47
CA ASN A 387 13.15 36.57 10.27
C ASN A 387 12.15 37.41 9.43
N THR A 388 11.03 37.75 10.08
CA THR A 388 9.93 38.48 9.47
C THR A 388 10.35 39.87 8.90
N ASP A 389 11.38 40.52 9.45
CA ASP A 389 11.87 41.81 8.95
C ASP A 389 12.46 41.66 7.55
N VAL A 390 13.16 40.56 7.27
CA VAL A 390 13.71 40.24 5.96
C VAL A 390 12.62 39.76 5.01
N THR A 391 11.82 38.77 5.44
CA THR A 391 10.83 38.11 4.59
C THR A 391 9.67 39.02 4.17
N THR A 392 9.32 40.03 5.01
CA THR A 392 8.35 41.09 4.62
C THR A 392 8.89 42.06 3.55
N VAL A 393 10.15 41.93 3.14
CA VAL A 393 10.75 42.69 2.03
C VAL A 393 10.96 41.77 0.82
N THR A 394 11.52 40.57 1.01
CA THR A 394 11.89 39.68 -0.08
C THR A 394 10.66 39.06 -0.76
N VAL A 395 9.67 38.58 0.00
CA VAL A 395 8.45 38.01 -0.52
C VAL A 395 7.63 38.98 -1.39
N PRO A 396 7.34 40.24 -0.94
CA PRO A 396 6.71 41.23 -1.80
C PRO A 396 7.52 41.55 -3.07
N ALA A 397 8.84 41.60 -2.97
CA ALA A 397 9.69 41.84 -4.14
C ALA A 397 9.57 40.68 -5.16
N MET A 398 9.53 39.40 -4.70
CA MET A 398 9.30 38.25 -5.53
C MET A 398 7.92 38.30 -6.22
N ILE A 399 6.85 38.57 -5.47
CA ILE A 399 5.48 38.67 -5.98
C ILE A 399 5.37 39.79 -7.06
N ASN A 400 5.95 40.96 -6.80
CA ASN A 400 5.84 42.10 -7.69
C ASN A 400 6.68 41.94 -8.98
N ARG A 401 7.93 41.41 -8.89
CA ARG A 401 8.79 41.21 -10.08
C ARG A 401 8.22 40.19 -11.05
N ASN A 402 7.44 39.23 -10.55
CA ASN A 402 6.78 38.18 -11.38
C ASN A 402 5.39 38.61 -11.87
N GLY A 403 4.91 39.80 -11.56
CA GLY A 403 3.64 40.34 -12.03
C GLY A 403 2.44 39.53 -11.56
N THR A 404 2.54 38.95 -10.38
CA THR A 404 1.53 38.03 -9.81
C THR A 404 0.19 38.74 -9.61
N GLN A 405 -0.91 38.08 -10.00
CA GLN A 405 -2.25 38.65 -9.89
C GLN A 405 -2.87 38.38 -8.52
N LYS A 406 -2.64 37.18 -7.94
CA LYS A 406 -3.18 36.78 -6.66
C LYS A 406 -2.11 36.08 -5.81
N ALA A 407 -2.08 36.37 -4.51
CA ALA A 407 -1.21 35.71 -3.55
C ALA A 407 -2.05 35.04 -2.46
N TRP A 408 -1.96 33.71 -2.39
CA TRP A 408 -2.47 32.91 -1.30
C TRP A 408 -1.48 32.95 -0.15
N VAL A 409 -1.92 33.36 1.03
CA VAL A 409 -1.05 33.47 2.20
C VAL A 409 -1.63 32.64 3.31
N GLU A 410 -0.89 31.64 3.76
CA GLU A 410 -1.33 30.82 4.88
C GLU A 410 -1.43 31.66 6.15
N SER A 411 -2.57 31.55 6.85
CA SER A 411 -2.90 32.39 8.01
C SER A 411 -2.76 31.67 9.34
N ASN A 412 -2.25 30.43 9.34
CA ASN A 412 -1.95 29.68 10.55
C ASN A 412 -0.84 30.44 11.34
N ASN A 413 -0.86 30.34 12.66
CA ASN A 413 0.25 30.61 13.59
C ASN A 413 1.07 31.92 13.36
N GLY A 414 0.49 33.02 12.94
CA GLY A 414 1.18 34.29 12.71
C GLY A 414 1.08 34.82 11.27
N GLY A 415 0.75 33.97 10.32
CA GLY A 415 0.61 34.34 8.90
C GLY A 415 -0.43 35.41 8.62
N ALA A 416 -1.47 35.53 9.45
CA ALA A 416 -2.43 36.63 9.37
C ALA A 416 -1.82 38.01 9.68
N GLY A 417 -0.78 38.08 10.51
CA GLY A 417 0.02 39.28 10.77
C GLY A 417 0.90 39.60 9.56
N PHE A 418 1.56 38.60 9.03
CA PHE A 418 2.43 38.72 7.86
C PHE A 418 1.64 39.20 6.63
N GLU A 419 0.45 38.62 6.35
CA GLU A 419 -0.41 39.08 5.24
C GLU A 419 -0.75 40.56 5.33
N LYS A 420 -1.12 41.07 6.50
CA LYS A 420 -1.44 42.49 6.69
C LYS A 420 -0.27 43.41 6.34
N VAL A 421 0.97 42.96 6.55
CA VAL A 421 2.17 43.73 6.23
C VAL A 421 2.44 43.70 4.74
N ILE A 422 2.47 42.50 4.12
CA ILE A 422 2.81 42.37 2.70
C ILE A 422 1.72 42.92 1.78
N LYS A 423 0.46 42.90 2.14
CA LYS A 423 -0.68 43.46 1.41
C LYS A 423 -0.47 44.94 1.02
N LYS A 424 0.23 45.67 1.85
CA LYS A 424 0.54 47.11 1.59
C LYS A 424 1.70 47.27 0.59
N LYS A 425 2.48 46.21 0.35
CA LYS A 425 3.72 46.21 -0.44
C LYS A 425 3.57 45.53 -1.79
N VAL A 426 2.51 44.72 -1.99
CA VAL A 426 2.28 43.99 -3.24
C VAL A 426 1.16 44.59 -4.08
N TRP A 427 1.25 44.40 -5.40
CA TRP A 427 0.18 44.76 -6.34
C TRP A 427 -0.87 43.67 -6.48
N ALA A 428 -0.53 42.43 -6.13
CA ALA A 428 -1.40 41.28 -6.13
C ALA A 428 -2.57 41.41 -5.13
N ILE A 429 -3.66 40.76 -5.41
CA ILE A 429 -4.73 40.55 -4.42
C ILE A 429 -4.24 39.50 -3.42
N THR A 430 -4.09 39.86 -2.15
CA THR A 430 -3.77 38.91 -1.11
C THR A 430 -5.03 38.25 -0.59
N ASP A 431 -5.00 36.93 -0.43
CA ASP A 431 -6.12 36.11 0.06
C ASP A 431 -5.61 35.21 1.19
N PRO A 432 -5.82 35.61 2.46
CA PRO A 432 -5.43 34.78 3.59
C PRO A 432 -6.36 33.58 3.68
N PHE A 433 -5.79 32.39 3.95
CA PHE A 433 -6.56 31.18 4.12
C PHE A 433 -6.03 30.36 5.29
N TYR A 434 -6.90 29.57 5.89
CA TYR A 434 -6.54 28.61 6.92
C TYR A 434 -6.32 27.24 6.28
N GLN A 435 -5.18 26.62 6.56
CA GLN A 435 -4.90 25.26 6.14
C GLN A 435 -5.19 24.32 7.28
N GLY A 436 -6.21 23.46 7.12
CA GLY A 436 -6.61 22.46 8.10
C GLY A 436 -6.29 21.05 7.65
N GLY A 437 -6.33 20.10 8.60
CA GLY A 437 -6.12 18.68 8.32
C GLY A 437 -4.72 18.18 8.66
N ASN A 438 -4.48 16.87 8.41
CA ASN A 438 -3.18 16.26 8.63
C ASN A 438 -2.26 16.59 7.44
N LYS A 439 -1.21 17.37 7.69
CA LYS A 439 -0.22 17.86 6.70
C LYS A 439 0.42 16.69 5.95
N GLU A 440 0.95 15.70 6.66
CA GLU A 440 1.57 14.49 6.07
C GLU A 440 0.62 13.76 5.11
N SER A 441 -0.61 13.47 5.57
CA SER A 441 -1.59 12.76 4.74
C SER A 441 -1.94 13.53 3.46
N ARG A 442 -2.03 14.85 3.55
CA ARG A 442 -2.33 15.75 2.43
C ARG A 442 -1.21 15.76 1.40
N ILE A 443 0.03 15.91 1.84
CA ILE A 443 1.23 15.91 0.98
C ILE A 443 1.37 14.56 0.27
N ILE A 444 1.28 13.43 1.00
CA ILE A 444 1.40 12.10 0.42
C ILE A 444 0.30 11.84 -0.60
N THR A 445 -0.95 12.17 -0.25
CA THR A 445 -2.10 11.91 -1.13
C THR A 445 -1.99 12.66 -2.45
N ASN A 446 -1.48 13.88 -2.42
CA ASN A 446 -1.38 14.73 -3.61
C ASN A 446 -0.04 14.61 -4.34
N SER A 447 0.95 13.89 -3.83
CA SER A 447 2.31 13.86 -4.37
C SER A 447 2.40 13.50 -5.86
N ALA A 448 1.63 12.52 -6.32
CA ALA A 448 1.59 12.14 -7.73
C ALA A 448 1.02 13.24 -8.62
N MET A 449 -0.01 13.93 -8.13
CA MET A 449 -0.65 15.05 -8.84
C MET A 449 0.24 16.29 -8.85
N VAL A 450 0.96 16.56 -7.76
CA VAL A 450 2.00 17.60 -7.71
C VAL A 450 3.06 17.33 -8.77
N ASN A 451 3.61 16.12 -8.84
CA ASN A 451 4.59 15.76 -9.89
C ASN A 451 4.05 15.88 -11.32
N GLN A 452 2.75 15.63 -11.53
CA GLN A 452 2.14 15.71 -12.85
C GLN A 452 1.88 17.14 -13.31
N HIS A 453 1.46 18.01 -12.39
CA HIS A 453 0.87 19.31 -12.70
C HIS A 453 1.75 20.52 -12.34
N ILE A 454 2.73 20.33 -11.44
CA ILE A 454 3.71 21.38 -11.10
C ILE A 454 4.92 21.20 -12.00
N ILE A 455 5.27 22.25 -12.73
CA ILE A 455 6.37 22.25 -13.70
C ILE A 455 7.42 23.25 -13.23
N MET A 456 8.65 22.79 -13.02
CA MET A 456 9.75 23.61 -12.53
C MET A 456 10.42 24.40 -13.66
N PRO A 457 11.05 25.57 -13.40
CA PRO A 457 11.81 26.25 -14.42
C PRO A 457 13.08 25.47 -14.77
N PHE A 458 13.47 25.49 -16.05
CA PHE A 458 14.75 24.88 -16.46
C PHE A 458 15.92 25.51 -15.68
N GLY A 459 16.85 24.66 -15.22
CA GLY A 459 17.99 25.09 -14.41
C GLY A 459 17.66 25.39 -12.94
N TRP A 460 16.48 24.97 -12.45
CA TRP A 460 16.09 25.19 -11.06
C TRP A 460 16.99 24.49 -10.05
N GLU A 461 17.65 23.40 -10.46
CA GLU A 461 18.66 22.66 -9.66
C GLU A 461 19.84 23.54 -9.22
N THR A 462 20.17 24.58 -10.02
CA THR A 462 21.23 25.53 -9.70
C THR A 462 20.66 26.79 -9.09
N ARG A 463 19.57 27.31 -9.67
CA ARG A 463 18.99 28.60 -9.28
C ARG A 463 18.31 28.58 -7.92
N TYR A 464 17.65 27.47 -7.59
CA TYR A 464 16.90 27.26 -6.33
C TYR A 464 17.42 26.01 -5.61
N LYS A 465 18.76 25.96 -5.45
CA LYS A 465 19.45 24.76 -4.96
C LYS A 465 18.88 24.24 -3.64
N ALA A 466 18.56 25.11 -2.69
CA ALA A 466 18.01 24.70 -1.40
C ALA A 466 16.65 23.97 -1.55
N VAL A 467 15.73 24.53 -2.35
CA VAL A 467 14.43 23.90 -2.66
C VAL A 467 14.64 22.60 -3.46
N TYR A 468 15.55 22.63 -4.44
CA TYR A 468 15.86 21.43 -5.25
C TYR A 468 16.36 20.28 -4.38
N ASP A 469 17.38 20.52 -3.56
CA ASP A 469 17.97 19.50 -2.70
C ASP A 469 16.90 18.95 -1.73
N HIS A 470 16.07 19.82 -1.15
CA HIS A 470 15.02 19.46 -0.23
C HIS A 470 13.96 18.57 -0.90
N VAL A 471 13.30 19.07 -1.92
CA VAL A 471 12.18 18.41 -2.61
C VAL A 471 12.61 17.10 -3.29
N THR A 472 13.81 17.06 -3.89
CA THR A 472 14.29 15.85 -4.60
C THR A 472 14.83 14.76 -3.67
N THR A 473 15.15 15.09 -2.42
CA THR A 473 15.61 14.11 -1.42
C THR A 473 14.52 13.74 -0.41
N PHE A 474 13.40 14.44 -0.40
CA PHE A 474 12.31 14.24 0.55
C PHE A 474 11.76 12.80 0.49
N LEU A 475 11.71 12.18 1.66
CA LEU A 475 11.31 10.78 1.80
C LEU A 475 9.83 10.68 2.17
N ARG A 476 9.19 9.61 1.71
CA ARG A 476 7.81 9.27 2.11
C ARG A 476 7.68 8.95 3.59
N ASN A 477 8.76 8.51 4.22
CA ASN A 477 8.82 8.41 5.66
C ASN A 477 9.06 9.80 6.24
N PHE A 478 7.99 10.45 6.69
CA PHE A 478 8.04 11.82 7.22
C PHE A 478 8.97 11.96 8.41
N ASP A 479 9.04 10.95 9.29
CA ASP A 479 9.93 10.95 10.45
C ASP A 479 11.44 11.00 10.07
N ALA A 480 11.76 10.73 8.82
CA ALA A 480 13.13 10.79 8.30
C ALA A 480 13.49 12.16 7.67
N ASN A 481 12.53 13.08 7.60
CA ASN A 481 12.72 14.43 7.06
C ASN A 481 12.77 15.44 8.22
N THR A 482 13.51 16.53 8.04
CA THR A 482 13.64 17.58 9.06
C THR A 482 12.58 18.67 8.93
N HIS A 483 12.13 18.95 7.71
CA HIS A 483 11.12 19.95 7.35
C HIS A 483 10.23 19.40 6.24
N ASP A 484 9.06 19.99 6.02
CA ASP A 484 8.12 19.62 4.96
C ASP A 484 7.45 20.85 4.29
N ASP A 485 7.98 22.04 4.52
CA ASP A 485 7.39 23.31 4.09
C ASP A 485 7.35 23.47 2.56
N PRO A 486 8.40 23.12 1.78
CA PRO A 486 8.32 23.15 0.32
C PRO A 486 7.30 22.16 -0.25
N GLU A 487 7.20 20.96 0.31
CA GLU A 487 6.26 19.91 -0.11
C GLU A 487 4.83 20.34 0.18
N ASP A 488 4.61 20.98 1.32
CA ASP A 488 3.32 21.53 1.71
C ASP A 488 2.93 22.68 0.79
N GLY A 489 3.85 23.60 0.51
CA GLY A 489 3.61 24.71 -0.42
C GLY A 489 3.30 24.24 -1.84
N LEU A 490 4.03 23.25 -2.40
CA LEU A 490 3.74 22.68 -3.71
C LEU A 490 2.38 21.97 -3.74
N THR A 491 2.03 21.28 -2.66
CA THR A 491 0.71 20.66 -2.49
C THR A 491 -0.39 21.73 -2.43
N GLY A 492 -0.16 22.81 -1.69
CA GLY A 492 -1.09 23.94 -1.62
C GLY A 492 -1.32 24.61 -2.98
N ILE A 493 -0.28 24.78 -3.80
CA ILE A 493 -0.43 25.28 -5.18
C ILE A 493 -1.35 24.35 -5.99
N TYR A 494 -1.11 23.04 -5.94
CA TYR A 494 -1.97 22.08 -6.63
C TYR A 494 -3.43 22.17 -6.16
N GLU A 495 -3.67 22.20 -4.86
CA GLU A 495 -5.02 22.26 -4.28
C GLU A 495 -5.77 23.55 -4.64
N LYS A 496 -5.08 24.69 -4.63
CA LYS A 496 -5.69 26.01 -4.91
C LYS A 496 -5.91 26.30 -6.38
N GLU A 497 -5.08 25.74 -7.26
CA GLU A 497 -5.05 26.17 -8.65
C GLU A 497 -5.49 25.10 -9.64
N ILE A 498 -5.32 23.82 -9.29
CA ILE A 498 -5.45 22.71 -10.22
C ILE A 498 -6.59 21.77 -9.83
N ALA A 499 -6.72 21.41 -8.55
CA ALA A 499 -7.57 20.32 -8.09
C ALA A 499 -9.04 20.47 -8.44
N ASP A 500 -9.56 21.72 -8.47
CA ASP A 500 -10.95 22.03 -8.80
C ASP A 500 -11.21 22.17 -10.30
N GLY A 501 -10.18 22.06 -11.15
CA GLY A 501 -10.28 22.20 -12.60
C GLY A 501 -10.71 23.61 -13.07
N ASN A 502 -10.54 24.63 -12.23
CA ASN A 502 -10.98 25.99 -12.53
C ASN A 502 -10.11 26.64 -13.61
N ILE A 503 -10.71 26.90 -14.79
CA ILE A 503 -10.07 27.51 -15.94
C ILE A 503 -10.35 29.02 -16.08
N GLN A 504 -10.91 29.66 -15.05
CA GLN A 504 -11.23 31.09 -15.11
C GLN A 504 -10.02 31.94 -14.71
N PRO A 505 -9.78 33.06 -15.40
CA PRO A 505 -8.80 34.04 -14.93
C PRO A 505 -9.26 34.67 -13.61
N TYR A 506 -8.32 35.17 -12.81
CA TYR A 506 -8.68 35.97 -11.63
C TYR A 506 -9.37 37.25 -12.07
N ALA A 507 -10.39 37.68 -11.31
CA ALA A 507 -11.02 38.97 -11.51
C ALA A 507 -9.97 40.09 -11.36
N HIS A 508 -9.86 40.95 -12.36
CA HIS A 508 -8.94 42.10 -12.26
C HIS A 508 -9.29 42.95 -11.06
N ALA A 509 -8.32 43.23 -10.20
CA ALA A 509 -8.43 44.29 -9.24
C ALA A 509 -8.47 45.62 -10.03
N ASN A 510 -9.67 46.19 -10.19
CA ASN A 510 -9.85 47.55 -10.67
C ASN A 510 -9.28 48.55 -9.65
N ARG A 511 -7.97 48.61 -9.54
CA ARG A 511 -7.31 49.78 -8.92
C ARG A 511 -7.15 50.80 -10.02
N GLY A 512 -8.13 51.72 -10.05
CA GLY A 512 -8.09 52.90 -10.93
C GLY A 512 -6.74 53.59 -10.85
N VAL A 513 -5.97 53.45 -11.90
CA VAL A 513 -4.83 54.31 -12.16
C VAL A 513 -5.41 55.71 -12.43
N LYS A 514 -5.50 56.56 -11.42
CA LYS A 514 -5.63 58.02 -11.64
C LYS A 514 -4.36 58.46 -12.37
N ARG A 515 -4.43 58.55 -13.71
CA ARG A 515 -3.49 59.34 -14.47
C ARG A 515 -3.59 60.78 -13.92
N ARG A 516 -2.58 61.24 -13.22
CA ARG A 516 -2.37 62.67 -13.03
C ARG A 516 -1.86 63.20 -14.36
N ASN A 517 -2.63 64.12 -14.94
CA ASN A 517 -2.21 65.03 -16.02
C ASN A 517 -1.04 65.88 -15.57
#